data_087dfaa8163a4e103e72654d64833301
#
_entry.id   087dfaa8163a4e103e72654d64833301
#
_cell.length_a   1.000
_cell.length_b   1.000
_cell.length_c   1.000
_cell.angle_alpha   90.00
_cell.angle_beta   90.00
_cell.angle_gamma   90.00
#
_symmetry.space_group_name_H-M   'P 1'
#
loop_
_entity.id
_entity.type
_entity.pdbx_description
1 polymer ?
#
loop_
_entity_poly.entity_id
_entity_poly.type
_entity_poly.pdbx_seq_one_letter_code
_entity_poly.pdbx_strand_id
1 'polypeptide(L)'
;YFDVNYNCMNFSIYEGFDINCKININYNFDNNYEEPHFHYDPNINLIKDSTDISGYFQTEKYFEHCKPKVYEQLQFKDTIKRDIDKEIRDGKYSNPDNTTSIHIRRGDYCQKQEYHPFQKLSYYKEACKLANNKKYIFFSDDIDWCRKTFGNDSRLEYSHEENPFKAMYHMSLCSKHIICNSTFGWWGAWLGEMAFPNKDRIIVAPKIWFGPAHSKYNSKDIIPKRWIKI
;
A
#
# COMPACT_ATOMS: atom_id res chain seq x y z
N TYR A 1 -7.54 19.49 -3.33
CA TYR A 1 -7.10 20.08 -2.05
C TYR A 1 -7.04 18.96 -1.01
N PHE A 2 -5.95 18.86 -0.26
CA PHE A 2 -5.80 17.88 0.80
C PHE A 2 -5.91 18.58 2.14
N ASP A 3 -6.61 17.96 3.09
CA ASP A 3 -6.57 18.42 4.47
C ASP A 3 -5.18 18.16 5.04
N VAL A 4 -4.43 19.22 5.28
CA VAL A 4 -3.06 19.16 5.84
C VAL A 4 -3.03 18.67 7.28
N ASN A 5 -4.19 18.61 7.95
CA ASN A 5 -4.33 18.15 9.32
C ASN A 5 -4.60 16.63 9.41
N TYR A 6 -4.76 15.94 8.28
CA TYR A 6 -4.98 14.49 8.30
C TYR A 6 -3.68 13.75 8.59
N ASN A 7 -3.41 13.55 9.86
CA ASN A 7 -2.28 12.76 10.36
C ASN A 7 -2.70 11.28 10.49
N CYS A 8 -2.39 10.48 9.50
CA CYS A 8 -2.44 9.04 9.67
C CYS A 8 -1.17 8.59 10.40
N MET A 9 -1.31 8.02 11.59
CA MET A 9 -0.19 7.53 12.42
C MET A 9 0.87 8.58 12.80
N ASN A 10 0.50 9.84 13.02
CA ASN A 10 1.38 10.96 13.32
C ASN A 10 2.38 11.33 12.20
N PHE A 11 2.17 10.89 10.97
CA PHE A 11 2.99 11.25 9.81
C PHE A 11 2.14 11.95 8.75
N SER A 12 2.65 13.06 8.25
CA SER A 12 2.07 13.74 7.09
C SER A 12 2.58 13.10 5.80
N ILE A 13 1.71 12.95 4.80
CA ILE A 13 2.10 12.48 3.45
C ILE A 13 3.24 13.31 2.86
N TYR A 14 3.33 14.58 3.20
CA TYR A 14 4.40 15.50 2.77
C TYR A 14 5.77 15.21 3.40
N GLU A 15 5.85 14.36 4.42
CA GLU A 15 7.12 13.94 5.01
C GLU A 15 7.82 12.91 4.12
N GLY A 16 7.06 12.10 3.39
CA GLY A 16 7.56 11.02 2.57
C GLY A 16 7.65 11.30 1.08
N PHE A 17 6.76 12.15 0.56
CA PHE A 17 6.62 12.38 -0.87
C PHE A 17 6.86 13.84 -1.25
N ASP A 18 7.35 14.06 -2.49
CA ASP A 18 7.54 15.38 -3.10
C ASP A 18 6.26 15.83 -3.81
N ILE A 19 5.20 16.04 -3.02
CA ILE A 19 3.89 16.42 -3.55
C ILE A 19 3.89 17.91 -3.94
N ASN A 20 3.70 18.18 -5.21
CA ASN A 20 3.55 19.54 -5.74
C ASN A 20 2.08 19.85 -6.00
N CYS A 21 1.32 20.17 -4.96
CA CYS A 21 -0.06 20.60 -5.07
C CYS A 21 -0.28 21.94 -4.36
N LYS A 22 -1.27 22.70 -4.87
CA LYS A 22 -1.70 23.91 -4.19
C LYS A 22 -2.58 23.55 -3.00
N ILE A 23 -2.20 24.02 -1.83
CA ILE A 23 -2.99 23.91 -0.61
C ILE A 23 -3.70 25.23 -0.39
N ASN A 24 -5.03 25.21 -0.29
CA ASN A 24 -5.83 26.37 0.07
C ASN A 24 -6.82 25.97 1.18
N ILE A 25 -6.49 26.33 2.39
CA ILE A 25 -7.27 26.00 3.59
C ILE A 25 -8.53 26.86 3.76
N ASN A 26 -8.68 27.93 2.97
CA ASN A 26 -9.80 28.88 3.06
C ASN A 26 -10.71 28.82 1.82
N TYR A 27 -10.65 27.74 1.04
CA TYR A 27 -11.50 27.61 -0.13
C TYR A 27 -12.92 27.20 0.25
N ASN A 28 -13.92 27.95 -0.20
CA ASN A 28 -15.32 27.57 -0.07
C ASN A 28 -15.76 26.82 -1.33
N PHE A 29 -16.15 25.57 -1.17
CA PHE A 29 -16.66 24.75 -2.26
C PHE A 29 -18.14 25.02 -2.51
N ASP A 30 -18.56 25.01 -3.78
CA ASP A 30 -19.96 25.22 -4.17
C ASP A 30 -20.75 23.91 -4.12
N ASN A 31 -20.07 22.79 -4.19
CA ASN A 31 -20.66 21.45 -4.26
C ASN A 31 -19.93 20.51 -3.31
N ASN A 32 -20.59 19.41 -2.95
CA ASN A 32 -20.01 18.32 -2.17
C ASN A 32 -20.28 16.99 -2.86
N TYR A 33 -19.29 16.11 -2.90
CA TYR A 33 -19.42 14.73 -3.33
C TYR A 33 -18.88 13.82 -2.23
N GLU A 34 -19.73 12.95 -1.71
CA GLU A 34 -19.33 11.91 -0.76
C GLU A 34 -19.34 10.55 -1.46
N GLU A 35 -18.21 9.80 -1.36
CA GLU A 35 -18.09 8.47 -1.94
C GLU A 35 -19.15 7.53 -1.34
N PRO A 36 -20.11 7.02 -2.15
CA PRO A 36 -21.25 6.28 -1.60
C PRO A 36 -20.90 4.86 -1.17
N HIS A 37 -19.78 4.31 -1.63
CA HIS A 37 -19.36 2.92 -1.39
C HIS A 37 -17.90 2.69 -1.75
N PHE A 38 -17.29 1.57 -1.33
CA PHE A 38 -15.87 1.26 -1.53
C PHE A 38 -15.48 0.72 -2.93
N HIS A 39 -16.42 0.46 -3.82
CA HIS A 39 -16.12 0.19 -5.22
C HIS A 39 -16.26 1.46 -6.06
N TYR A 40 -15.72 1.44 -7.25
CA TYR A 40 -15.72 2.61 -8.13
C TYR A 40 -17.14 3.13 -8.41
N ASP A 41 -17.34 4.43 -8.19
CA ASP A 41 -18.55 5.14 -8.56
C ASP A 41 -18.27 5.98 -9.82
N PRO A 42 -18.89 5.65 -10.98
CA PRO A 42 -18.68 6.41 -12.21
C PRO A 42 -19.24 7.84 -12.16
N ASN A 43 -20.13 8.15 -11.21
CA ASN A 43 -20.65 9.50 -11.04
C ASN A 43 -19.57 10.52 -10.66
N ILE A 44 -18.44 10.09 -10.13
CA ILE A 44 -17.26 10.95 -9.91
C ILE A 44 -16.86 11.72 -11.17
N ASN A 45 -17.10 11.17 -12.36
CA ASN A 45 -16.77 11.82 -13.63
C ASN A 45 -17.76 12.93 -14.01
N LEU A 46 -18.86 13.08 -13.28
CA LEU A 46 -19.90 14.06 -13.51
C LEU A 46 -19.85 15.24 -12.51
N ILE A 47 -18.91 15.18 -11.55
CA ILE A 47 -18.75 16.28 -10.59
C ILE A 47 -18.32 17.56 -11.30
N LYS A 48 -18.81 18.68 -10.77
CA LYS A 48 -18.48 20.01 -11.29
C LYS A 48 -17.17 20.52 -10.68
N ASP A 49 -16.61 21.55 -11.28
CA ASP A 49 -15.56 22.32 -10.62
C ASP A 49 -16.07 22.87 -9.28
N SER A 50 -15.15 23.19 -8.36
CA SER A 50 -15.48 23.68 -7.03
C SER A 50 -16.31 22.68 -6.21
N THR A 51 -15.99 21.38 -6.33
CA THR A 51 -16.60 20.31 -5.51
C THR A 51 -15.62 19.84 -4.45
N ASP A 52 -16.06 19.84 -3.19
CA ASP A 52 -15.37 19.12 -2.11
C ASP A 52 -15.64 17.62 -2.27
N ILE A 53 -14.61 16.80 -2.25
CA ILE A 53 -14.73 15.34 -2.37
C ILE A 53 -14.31 14.66 -1.08
N SER A 54 -15.18 13.83 -0.54
CA SER A 54 -14.97 13.07 0.70
C SER A 54 -15.16 11.58 0.45
N GLY A 55 -14.24 10.75 0.94
CA GLY A 55 -14.29 9.30 0.81
C GLY A 55 -12.93 8.64 0.96
N TYR A 56 -12.91 7.32 0.83
CA TYR A 56 -11.69 6.51 0.88
C TYR A 56 -11.03 6.32 -0.47
N PHE A 57 -11.78 6.34 -1.57
CA PHE A 57 -11.33 6.18 -2.95
C PHE A 57 -10.37 5.00 -3.16
N GLN A 58 -10.68 3.84 -2.56
CA GLN A 58 -9.80 2.67 -2.46
C GLN A 58 -9.77 1.83 -3.73
N THR A 59 -9.72 2.46 -4.90
CA THR A 59 -9.54 1.76 -6.18
C THR A 59 -8.78 2.63 -7.18
N GLU A 60 -7.86 2.01 -7.93
CA GLU A 60 -7.13 2.73 -8.96
C GLU A 60 -8.01 3.24 -10.12
N LYS A 61 -9.26 2.76 -10.23
CA LYS A 61 -10.20 3.18 -11.27
C LYS A 61 -10.48 4.68 -11.24
N TYR A 62 -10.40 5.31 -10.05
CA TYR A 62 -10.56 6.75 -9.91
C TYR A 62 -9.47 7.57 -10.62
N PHE A 63 -8.28 6.99 -10.78
CA PHE A 63 -7.14 7.65 -11.39
C PHE A 63 -6.48 6.82 -12.52
N GLU A 64 -7.16 5.80 -13.01
CA GLU A 64 -6.64 4.91 -14.05
C GLU A 64 -6.23 5.66 -15.32
N HIS A 65 -6.98 6.69 -15.69
CA HIS A 65 -6.75 7.55 -16.85
C HIS A 65 -5.52 8.48 -16.69
N CYS A 66 -5.02 8.67 -15.46
CA CYS A 66 -3.91 9.57 -15.17
C CYS A 66 -2.85 8.97 -14.22
N LYS A 67 -2.72 7.64 -14.18
CA LYS A 67 -1.72 6.91 -13.35
C LYS A 67 -0.31 7.52 -13.41
N PRO A 68 0.25 7.88 -14.59
CA PRO A 68 1.59 8.49 -14.63
C PRO A 68 1.68 9.79 -13.84
N LYS A 69 0.64 10.64 -13.89
CA LYS A 69 0.60 11.90 -13.12
C LYS A 69 0.50 11.66 -11.62
N VAL A 70 -0.31 10.65 -11.21
CA VAL A 70 -0.39 10.25 -9.79
C VAL A 70 0.96 9.74 -9.31
N TYR A 71 1.63 8.90 -10.10
CA TYR A 71 2.96 8.40 -9.77
C TYR A 71 4.00 9.53 -9.69
N GLU A 72 3.94 10.51 -10.58
CA GLU A 72 4.80 11.71 -10.55
C GLU A 72 4.64 12.49 -9.24
N GLN A 73 3.43 12.64 -8.73
CA GLN A 73 3.16 13.33 -7.47
C GLN A 73 3.56 12.50 -6.23
N LEU A 74 3.63 11.17 -6.35
CA LEU A 74 3.97 10.27 -5.26
C LEU A 74 5.44 9.79 -5.35
N GLN A 75 6.34 10.67 -5.79
CA GLN A 75 7.78 10.40 -5.74
C GLN A 75 8.29 10.53 -4.30
N PHE A 76 8.96 9.50 -3.81
CA PHE A 76 9.59 9.57 -2.50
C PHE A 76 10.68 10.64 -2.47
N LYS A 77 10.80 11.33 -1.34
CA LYS A 77 11.88 12.30 -1.12
C LYS A 77 13.25 11.64 -1.24
N ASP A 78 14.22 12.39 -1.73
CA ASP A 78 15.60 11.90 -1.89
C ASP A 78 16.24 11.47 -0.57
N THR A 79 15.83 12.05 0.55
CA THR A 79 16.29 11.63 1.88
C THR A 79 15.82 10.20 2.19
N ILE A 80 14.55 9.87 1.89
CA ILE A 80 14.01 8.52 2.06
C ILE A 80 14.75 7.51 1.17
N LYS A 81 14.90 7.84 -0.12
CA LYS A 81 15.61 6.98 -1.08
C LYS A 81 17.04 6.69 -0.67
N ARG A 82 17.83 7.74 -0.40
CA ARG A 82 19.27 7.62 -0.05
C ARG A 82 19.52 6.71 1.15
N ASP A 83 18.68 6.80 2.17
CA ASP A 83 18.84 6.01 3.38
C ASP A 83 18.67 4.52 3.08
N ILE A 84 17.59 4.13 2.42
CA ILE A 84 17.29 2.73 2.07
C ILE A 84 18.29 2.19 1.04
N ASP A 85 18.62 2.97 0.00
CA ASP A 85 19.60 2.57 -1.02
C ASP A 85 20.98 2.35 -0.40
N LYS A 86 21.35 3.16 0.62
CA LYS A 86 22.59 2.95 1.38
C LYS A 86 22.54 1.64 2.16
N GLU A 87 21.46 1.37 2.89
CA GLU A 87 21.31 0.14 3.68
C GLU A 87 21.36 -1.14 2.82
N ILE A 88 20.78 -1.08 1.62
CA ILE A 88 20.86 -2.18 0.65
C ILE A 88 22.30 -2.35 0.14
N ARG A 89 22.97 -1.25 -0.23
CA ARG A 89 24.38 -1.31 -0.68
C ARG A 89 25.35 -1.81 0.41
N ASP A 90 25.09 -1.44 1.65
CA ASP A 90 25.90 -1.87 2.80
C ASP A 90 25.61 -3.33 3.21
N GLY A 91 24.69 -4.02 2.53
CA GLY A 91 24.32 -5.42 2.77
C GLY A 91 23.44 -5.65 3.99
N LYS A 92 22.82 -4.60 4.54
CA LYS A 92 21.83 -4.72 5.63
C LYS A 92 20.57 -5.46 5.16
N TYR A 93 20.19 -5.26 3.90
CA TYR A 93 19.09 -5.95 3.23
C TYR A 93 19.53 -6.64 1.95
N SER A 94 18.86 -7.70 1.59
CA SER A 94 19.09 -8.43 0.33
C SER A 94 18.74 -7.57 -0.89
N ASN A 95 19.34 -7.92 -2.05
CA ASN A 95 19.03 -7.27 -3.32
C ASN A 95 17.52 -7.37 -3.63
N PRO A 96 16.83 -6.24 -3.80
CA PRO A 96 15.39 -6.21 -4.04
C PRO A 96 14.93 -6.96 -5.30
N ASP A 97 15.78 -7.04 -6.34
CA ASP A 97 15.47 -7.78 -7.57
C ASP A 97 15.25 -9.29 -7.34
N ASN A 98 15.78 -9.83 -6.25
CA ASN A 98 15.63 -11.23 -5.86
C ASN A 98 14.75 -11.42 -4.61
N THR A 99 14.05 -10.36 -4.19
CA THR A 99 13.31 -10.33 -2.93
C THR A 99 11.83 -10.08 -3.18
N THR A 100 10.98 -10.79 -2.42
CA THR A 100 9.53 -10.55 -2.35
C THR A 100 9.22 -9.82 -1.06
N SER A 101 8.53 -8.69 -1.12
CA SER A 101 7.98 -8.03 0.06
C SER A 101 6.73 -8.77 0.56
N ILE A 102 6.63 -8.99 1.87
CA ILE A 102 5.43 -9.52 2.53
C ILE A 102 4.94 -8.47 3.52
N HIS A 103 3.78 -7.89 3.25
CA HIS A 103 3.16 -6.94 4.17
C HIS A 103 2.13 -7.62 5.07
N ILE A 104 2.26 -7.41 6.38
CA ILE A 104 1.37 -7.93 7.42
C ILE A 104 0.92 -6.77 8.31
N ARG A 105 -0.39 -6.56 8.42
CA ARG A 105 -0.99 -5.58 9.33
C ARG A 105 -1.60 -6.29 10.51
N ARG A 106 -1.23 -5.89 11.71
CA ARG A 106 -1.73 -6.45 12.97
C ARG A 106 -2.20 -5.38 13.94
N GLY A 107 -1.37 -4.46 14.35
CA GLY A 107 -1.59 -3.35 15.26
C GLY A 107 -3.07 -3.17 15.71
N ASP A 108 -3.74 -2.18 15.19
CA ASP A 108 -5.15 -1.93 15.46
C ASP A 108 -6.11 -3.03 14.97
N TYR A 109 -5.70 -3.86 13.98
CA TYR A 109 -6.49 -4.99 13.49
C TYR A 109 -6.69 -6.07 14.55
N CYS A 110 -5.81 -6.17 15.57
CA CYS A 110 -5.99 -7.09 16.69
C CYS A 110 -7.34 -6.89 17.41
N GLN A 111 -7.83 -5.65 17.45
CA GLN A 111 -9.09 -5.27 18.12
C GLN A 111 -10.25 -5.06 17.14
N LYS A 112 -9.99 -5.13 15.82
CA LYS A 112 -10.97 -4.79 14.78
C LYS A 112 -11.16 -5.90 13.75
N GLN A 113 -11.01 -7.15 14.13
CA GLN A 113 -11.05 -8.28 13.18
C GLN A 113 -12.40 -8.46 12.49
N GLU A 114 -13.50 -8.02 13.10
CA GLU A 114 -14.81 -8.01 12.47
C GLU A 114 -14.89 -7.05 11.27
N TYR A 115 -14.06 -6.01 11.27
CA TYR A 115 -13.93 -5.03 10.19
C TYR A 115 -12.78 -5.36 9.25
N HIS A 116 -11.62 -5.70 9.81
CA HIS A 116 -10.36 -5.94 9.12
C HIS A 116 -9.74 -7.28 9.58
N PRO A 117 -10.17 -8.39 9.00
CA PRO A 117 -9.71 -9.72 9.42
C PRO A 117 -8.24 -9.93 9.10
N PHE A 118 -7.54 -10.64 9.98
CA PHE A 118 -6.21 -11.13 9.65
C PHE A 118 -6.24 -12.11 8.49
N GLN A 119 -5.25 -12.03 7.63
CA GLN A 119 -5.04 -13.08 6.65
C GLN A 119 -4.50 -14.34 7.34
N LYS A 120 -5.04 -15.49 6.96
CA LYS A 120 -4.62 -16.79 7.51
C LYS A 120 -3.20 -17.13 7.07
N LEU A 121 -2.47 -17.91 7.86
CA LEU A 121 -1.13 -18.39 7.50
C LEU A 121 -1.13 -19.18 6.18
N SER A 122 -2.24 -19.87 5.85
CA SER A 122 -2.41 -20.56 4.58
C SER A 122 -2.33 -19.62 3.39
N TYR A 123 -2.89 -18.38 3.51
CA TYR A 123 -2.78 -17.35 2.50
C TYR A 123 -1.31 -17.02 2.19
N TYR A 124 -0.51 -16.73 3.22
CA TYR A 124 0.91 -16.38 3.02
C TYR A 124 1.71 -17.56 2.45
N LYS A 125 1.42 -18.80 2.88
CA LYS A 125 2.06 -20.00 2.33
C LYS A 125 1.77 -20.19 0.84
N GLU A 126 0.52 -19.99 0.43
CA GLU A 126 0.10 -20.10 -0.97
C GLU A 126 0.68 -18.94 -1.80
N ALA A 127 0.62 -17.74 -1.29
CA ALA A 127 1.19 -16.54 -1.93
C ALA A 127 2.71 -16.67 -2.15
N CYS A 128 3.45 -17.22 -1.18
CA CYS A 128 4.88 -17.49 -1.33
C CYS A 128 5.17 -18.52 -2.43
N LYS A 129 4.32 -19.55 -2.59
CA LYS A 129 4.46 -20.50 -3.71
C LYS A 129 4.26 -19.82 -5.07
N LEU A 130 3.27 -18.93 -5.17
CA LEU A 130 3.01 -18.17 -6.40
C LEU A 130 4.14 -17.18 -6.70
N ALA A 131 4.61 -16.47 -5.68
CA ALA A 131 5.72 -15.54 -5.83
C ALA A 131 7.03 -16.26 -6.18
N ASN A 132 7.29 -17.43 -5.58
CA ASN A 132 8.44 -18.29 -5.84
C ASN A 132 9.77 -17.50 -6.00
N ASN A 133 10.23 -16.86 -4.91
CA ASN A 133 11.43 -16.03 -4.95
C ASN A 133 12.53 -16.59 -4.02
N LYS A 134 13.76 -16.05 -4.18
CA LYS A 134 14.93 -16.49 -3.40
C LYS A 134 14.89 -15.96 -1.97
N LYS A 135 14.39 -14.74 -1.79
CA LYS A 135 14.32 -14.03 -0.52
C LYS A 135 12.94 -13.43 -0.29
N TYR A 136 12.60 -13.28 0.96
CA TYR A 136 11.35 -12.68 1.42
C TYR A 136 11.66 -11.71 2.55
N ILE A 137 11.15 -10.48 2.47
CA ILE A 137 11.28 -9.50 3.52
C ILE A 137 9.91 -9.11 4.06
N PHE A 138 9.75 -9.18 5.38
CA PHE A 138 8.52 -8.84 6.08
C PHE A 138 8.51 -7.37 6.47
N PHE A 139 7.39 -6.72 6.19
CA PHE A 139 7.04 -5.37 6.65
C PHE A 139 5.79 -5.49 7.51
N SER A 140 5.86 -5.05 8.75
CA SER A 140 4.74 -5.18 9.69
C SER A 140 4.86 -4.15 10.81
N ASP A 141 3.72 -3.75 11.34
CA ASP A 141 3.60 -3.03 12.60
C ASP A 141 3.71 -3.93 13.84
N ASP A 142 3.90 -5.25 13.65
CA ASP A 142 4.17 -6.27 14.67
C ASP A 142 5.23 -7.24 14.15
N ILE A 143 6.45 -6.73 13.98
CA ILE A 143 7.55 -7.50 13.38
C ILE A 143 8.01 -8.66 14.25
N ASP A 144 7.88 -8.53 15.57
CA ASP A 144 8.24 -9.60 16.52
C ASP A 144 7.28 -10.78 16.41
N TRP A 145 6.00 -10.52 16.19
CA TRP A 145 5.06 -11.58 15.88
C TRP A 145 5.43 -12.29 14.57
N CYS A 146 5.84 -11.54 13.56
CA CYS A 146 6.29 -12.13 12.29
C CYS A 146 7.48 -13.07 12.52
N ARG A 147 8.50 -12.65 13.27
CA ARG A 147 9.67 -13.48 13.60
C ARG A 147 9.27 -14.76 14.33
N LYS A 148 8.40 -14.66 15.34
CA LYS A 148 7.92 -15.81 16.11
C LYS A 148 7.11 -16.78 15.25
N THR A 149 6.34 -16.25 14.29
CA THR A 149 5.42 -17.05 13.48
C THR A 149 6.08 -17.71 12.28
N PHE A 150 6.98 -17.01 11.57
CA PHE A 150 7.61 -17.51 10.35
C PHE A 150 9.03 -18.05 10.57
N GLY A 151 9.65 -17.74 11.72
CA GLY A 151 10.96 -18.25 12.11
C GLY A 151 12.13 -17.49 11.48
N ASN A 152 13.31 -18.14 11.50
CA ASN A 152 14.59 -17.55 11.09
C ASN A 152 15.25 -18.33 9.93
N ASP A 153 14.48 -18.76 8.94
CA ASP A 153 15.06 -19.34 7.71
C ASP A 153 15.96 -18.28 7.03
N SER A 154 17.08 -18.72 6.45
CA SER A 154 18.05 -17.84 5.79
C SER A 154 17.48 -17.06 4.59
N ARG A 155 16.31 -17.45 4.10
CA ARG A 155 15.59 -16.73 3.04
C ARG A 155 14.68 -15.63 3.57
N LEU A 156 14.48 -15.53 4.89
CA LEU A 156 13.55 -14.59 5.53
C LEU A 156 14.31 -13.43 6.14
N GLU A 157 13.86 -12.24 5.83
CA GLU A 157 14.32 -10.99 6.40
C GLU A 157 13.14 -10.25 7.04
N TYR A 158 13.44 -9.36 7.97
CA TYR A 158 12.45 -8.61 8.72
C TYR A 158 12.87 -7.15 8.74
N SER A 159 12.05 -6.29 8.17
CA SER A 159 12.32 -4.85 8.14
C SER A 159 12.38 -4.29 9.55
N HIS A 160 13.37 -3.43 9.79
CA HIS A 160 13.52 -2.68 11.04
C HIS A 160 13.13 -1.21 10.87
N GLU A 161 12.49 -0.87 9.76
CA GLU A 161 12.13 0.50 9.46
C GLU A 161 10.92 0.94 10.29
N GLU A 162 11.15 1.90 11.19
CA GLU A 162 10.09 2.54 11.96
C GLU A 162 9.42 3.66 11.16
N ASN A 163 10.14 4.27 10.22
CA ASN A 163 9.58 5.29 9.34
C ASN A 163 8.74 4.61 8.23
N PRO A 164 7.42 4.86 8.16
CA PRO A 164 6.53 4.20 7.22
C PRO A 164 6.87 4.50 5.75
N PHE A 165 7.41 5.68 5.45
CA PHE A 165 7.80 6.03 4.08
C PHE A 165 9.06 5.29 3.63
N LYS A 166 10.03 5.10 4.52
CA LYS A 166 11.19 4.26 4.26
C LYS A 166 10.77 2.81 4.03
N ALA A 167 9.90 2.28 4.89
CA ALA A 167 9.34 0.93 4.73
C ALA A 167 8.60 0.78 3.40
N MET A 168 7.75 1.74 3.02
CA MET A 168 7.01 1.73 1.77
C MET A 168 7.93 1.86 0.55
N TYR A 169 8.94 2.72 0.60
CA TYR A 169 9.95 2.80 -0.46
C TYR A 169 10.70 1.48 -0.61
N HIS A 170 11.19 0.90 0.48
CA HIS A 170 11.86 -0.40 0.44
C HIS A 170 10.96 -1.50 -0.13
N MET A 171 9.67 -1.55 0.29
CA MET A 171 8.69 -2.44 -0.33
C MET A 171 8.63 -2.24 -1.84
N SER A 172 8.53 -1.00 -2.32
CA SER A 172 8.37 -0.68 -3.73
C SER A 172 9.54 -1.12 -4.61
N LEU A 173 10.74 -1.25 -4.04
CA LEU A 173 11.92 -1.76 -4.74
C LEU A 173 11.87 -3.27 -4.99
N CYS A 174 11.18 -4.05 -4.15
CA CYS A 174 11.13 -5.51 -4.25
C CYS A 174 10.52 -5.96 -5.57
N SER A 175 11.05 -7.06 -6.14
CA SER A 175 10.61 -7.56 -7.44
C SER A 175 9.20 -8.15 -7.45
N LYS A 176 8.72 -8.62 -6.30
CA LYS A 176 7.38 -9.22 -6.12
C LYS A 176 6.77 -8.79 -4.79
N HIS A 177 5.44 -8.86 -4.70
CA HIS A 177 4.74 -8.38 -3.51
C HIS A 177 3.65 -9.36 -3.07
N ILE A 178 3.57 -9.59 -1.76
CA ILE A 178 2.46 -10.27 -1.09
C ILE A 178 1.88 -9.28 -0.10
N ILE A 179 0.64 -8.85 -0.30
CA ILE A 179 0.01 -7.83 0.53
C ILE A 179 -1.12 -8.42 1.36
N CYS A 180 -1.36 -7.87 2.54
CA CYS A 180 -2.61 -8.10 3.27
C CYS A 180 -3.68 -7.08 2.87
N ASN A 181 -4.83 -7.11 3.52
CA ASN A 181 -5.95 -6.19 3.33
C ASN A 181 -5.68 -4.80 3.95
N SER A 182 -4.62 -4.16 3.52
CA SER A 182 -4.21 -2.83 4.00
C SER A 182 -3.77 -1.96 2.83
N THR A 183 -4.22 -0.70 2.82
CA THR A 183 -3.85 0.30 1.81
C THR A 183 -2.35 0.60 1.81
N PHE A 184 -1.66 0.46 2.94
CA PHE A 184 -0.22 0.62 3.00
C PHE A 184 0.51 -0.38 2.08
N GLY A 185 0.20 -1.68 2.19
CA GLY A 185 0.76 -2.71 1.32
C GLY A 185 0.33 -2.55 -0.14
N TRP A 186 -0.91 -2.12 -0.35
CA TRP A 186 -1.44 -1.82 -1.68
C TRP A 186 -0.62 -0.73 -2.38
N TRP A 187 -0.40 0.40 -1.70
CA TRP A 187 0.40 1.51 -2.25
C TRP A 187 1.87 1.14 -2.46
N GLY A 188 2.48 0.39 -1.52
CA GLY A 188 3.87 -0.08 -1.70
C GLY A 188 4.02 -0.94 -2.95
N ALA A 189 3.10 -1.86 -3.20
CA ALA A 189 3.09 -2.70 -4.40
C ALA A 189 2.80 -1.90 -5.68
N TRP A 190 1.81 -0.99 -5.64
CA TRP A 190 1.44 -0.16 -6.79
C TRP A 190 2.56 0.80 -7.19
N LEU A 191 3.20 1.46 -6.23
CA LEU A 191 4.35 2.34 -6.50
C LEU A 191 5.52 1.57 -7.11
N GLY A 192 5.78 0.34 -6.63
CA GLY A 192 6.78 -0.54 -7.21
C GLY A 192 6.46 -0.94 -8.65
N GLU A 193 5.20 -1.27 -8.94
CA GLU A 193 4.74 -1.58 -10.29
C GLU A 193 4.91 -0.39 -11.24
N MET A 194 4.59 0.82 -10.77
CA MET A 194 4.74 2.04 -11.56
C MET A 194 6.21 2.45 -11.77
N ALA A 195 7.07 2.22 -10.78
CA ALA A 195 8.50 2.52 -10.87
C ALA A 195 9.22 1.67 -11.93
N PHE A 196 8.74 0.44 -12.16
CA PHE A 196 9.41 -0.52 -13.04
C PHE A 196 8.41 -1.19 -14.01
N PRO A 197 7.79 -0.46 -14.92
CA PRO A 197 6.69 -0.94 -15.74
C PRO A 197 7.06 -2.09 -16.69
N ASN A 198 8.35 -2.26 -16.98
CA ASN A 198 8.86 -3.30 -17.87
C ASN A 198 9.30 -4.58 -17.13
N LYS A 199 9.18 -4.63 -15.80
CA LYS A 199 9.47 -5.84 -15.01
C LYS A 199 8.18 -6.65 -14.85
N ASP A 200 8.28 -7.95 -15.13
CA ASP A 200 7.18 -8.89 -14.85
C ASP A 200 7.06 -9.07 -13.32
N ARG A 201 6.16 -8.27 -12.72
CA ARG A 201 5.96 -8.25 -11.26
C ARG A 201 4.76 -9.10 -10.88
N ILE A 202 4.98 -10.01 -9.96
CA ILE A 202 3.90 -10.79 -9.33
C ILE A 202 3.46 -10.06 -8.07
N ILE A 203 2.19 -9.64 -8.05
CA ILE A 203 1.57 -9.05 -6.86
C ILE A 203 0.42 -9.95 -6.44
N VAL A 204 0.51 -10.50 -5.24
CA VAL A 204 -0.52 -11.38 -4.66
C VAL A 204 -1.28 -10.62 -3.59
N ALA A 205 -2.59 -10.60 -3.69
CA ALA A 205 -3.51 -9.89 -2.80
C ALA A 205 -4.61 -10.83 -2.27
N PRO A 206 -5.17 -10.56 -1.08
CA PRO A 206 -6.19 -11.42 -0.51
C PRO A 206 -7.57 -11.19 -1.14
N LYS A 207 -8.37 -12.26 -1.26
CA LYS A 207 -9.78 -12.18 -1.68
C LYS A 207 -10.66 -11.46 -0.66
N ILE A 208 -10.36 -11.65 0.62
CA ILE A 208 -11.12 -11.04 1.72
C ILE A 208 -10.43 -9.75 2.13
N TRP A 209 -11.05 -8.61 1.79
CA TRP A 209 -10.55 -7.29 2.18
C TRP A 209 -11.20 -6.80 3.46
N PHE A 210 -12.52 -6.93 3.56
CA PHE A 210 -13.31 -6.54 4.72
C PHE A 210 -13.88 -7.73 5.45
N GLY A 211 -14.06 -7.59 6.76
CA GLY A 211 -14.69 -8.58 7.62
C GLY A 211 -16.23 -8.51 7.64
N PRO A 212 -16.88 -9.36 8.44
CA PRO A 212 -18.33 -9.48 8.50
C PRO A 212 -19.06 -8.18 8.81
N ALA A 213 -18.49 -7.30 9.66
CA ALA A 213 -19.09 -6.00 10.00
C ALA A 213 -19.19 -5.07 8.78
N HIS A 214 -18.37 -5.30 7.76
CA HIS A 214 -18.37 -4.57 6.49
C HIS A 214 -18.89 -5.41 5.33
N SER A 215 -19.60 -6.51 5.58
CA SER A 215 -20.10 -7.45 4.56
C SER A 215 -21.01 -6.81 3.48
N LYS A 216 -21.67 -5.69 3.82
CA LYS A 216 -22.46 -4.90 2.89
C LYS A 216 -21.62 -4.11 1.87
N TYR A 217 -20.32 -3.93 2.13
CA TYR A 217 -19.46 -3.16 1.25
C TYR A 217 -18.80 -4.06 0.21
N ASN A 218 -18.98 -3.70 -1.04
CA ASN A 218 -18.41 -4.42 -2.16
C ASN A 218 -16.98 -3.97 -2.42
N SER A 219 -16.02 -4.88 -2.24
CA SER A 219 -14.59 -4.64 -2.43
C SER A 219 -14.07 -5.06 -3.83
N LYS A 220 -14.97 -5.28 -4.80
CA LYS A 220 -14.63 -5.87 -6.12
C LYS A 220 -13.54 -5.11 -6.89
N ASP A 221 -13.41 -3.81 -6.67
CA ASP A 221 -12.54 -2.93 -7.43
C ASP A 221 -11.25 -2.54 -6.68
N ILE A 222 -11.11 -2.89 -5.40
CA ILE A 222 -9.93 -2.54 -4.59
C ILE A 222 -8.66 -3.17 -5.17
N ILE A 223 -8.74 -4.43 -5.56
CA ILE A 223 -7.61 -5.15 -6.13
C ILE A 223 -7.63 -5.02 -7.65
N PRO A 224 -6.59 -4.44 -8.25
CA PRO A 224 -6.45 -4.36 -9.70
C PRO A 224 -6.58 -5.74 -10.37
N LYS A 225 -7.26 -5.80 -11.51
CA LYS A 225 -7.51 -7.08 -12.22
C LYS A 225 -6.24 -7.82 -12.62
N ARG A 226 -5.12 -7.11 -12.81
CA ARG A 226 -3.81 -7.66 -13.16
C ARG A 226 -3.08 -8.31 -11.98
N TRP A 227 -3.52 -8.08 -10.73
CA TRP A 227 -2.94 -8.69 -9.54
C TRP A 227 -3.58 -10.05 -9.27
N ILE A 228 -2.80 -10.99 -8.74
CA ILE A 228 -3.28 -12.32 -8.38
C ILE A 228 -4.06 -12.22 -7.08
N LYS A 229 -5.33 -12.61 -7.11
CA LYS A 229 -6.23 -12.57 -5.95
C LYS A 229 -6.54 -13.99 -5.47
N ILE A 230 -6.09 -14.37 -4.28
CA ILE A 230 -6.29 -15.69 -3.64
C ILE A 230 -6.96 -15.61 -2.28
#